data_b950153956d8c8313c0c8058be31056f
#
_entry.id   b950153956d8c8313c0c8058be31056f
#
_cell.length_a   1.000
_cell.length_b   1.000
_cell.length_c   1.000
_cell.angle_alpha   90.00
_cell.angle_beta   90.00
_cell.angle_gamma   90.00
#
_symmetry.space_group_name_H-M   'P 1'
#
loop_
_entity.id
_entity.type
_entity.pdbx_description
1 polymer ?
#
loop_
_entity_poly.entity_id
_entity_poly.type
_entity_poly.pdbx_seq_one_letter_code
_entity_poly.pdbx_strand_id
1 'polypeptide(L)'
;MKLKRIFAAVLAAAMLLSFAGCANKDTQGDSSEPVGEQTTEERTTEPQTNEDGSLVKPKNAVSVSDDVKIKTYSGTSLIEIGNRVMEPYGNAYKNMKNYADALNRLKAEMPNTKAYCLMAPTAIEFYAPSKYNTGVSKSQYEGMCYIYEQLKDITPVNAYAEMAAHTDEYLYFRSDHHWTTLGAYYAYRTFANVAGFTPVDKNTLQTGKLSPFLGLFYKDTKSTALSNDPDYVEYFIPPVNTTAIASDTDAAMSNSYSIKVINTETTSSNKYLAFVGGDHGVVKITTDAQSDKSIVVIKESYANAFVPWLCANYKTIYVLDPRQLTVKLADFVKTNSIDEVLFLNYMFIPSNPKFMNALENMA
;
A
#
# COMPACT_ATOMS: atom_id res chain seq x y z
N MET A 1 40.12 18.89 -11.85
CA MET A 1 39.50 20.09 -11.30
C MET A 1 38.36 19.64 -10.36
N LYS A 2 38.56 19.87 -9.05
CA LYS A 2 37.62 19.44 -7.98
C LYS A 2 36.58 20.53 -7.75
N LEU A 3 35.30 20.23 -7.97
CA LEU A 3 34.21 21.14 -7.60
C LEU A 3 33.72 20.79 -6.18
N LYS A 4 33.89 21.74 -5.25
CA LYS A 4 33.40 21.64 -3.88
C LYS A 4 31.90 21.98 -3.86
N ARG A 5 31.08 21.11 -3.31
CA ARG A 5 29.68 21.41 -2.96
C ARG A 5 29.63 22.05 -1.57
N ILE A 6 28.97 23.21 -1.51
CA ILE A 6 28.74 23.99 -0.28
C ILE A 6 27.36 23.54 0.26
N PHE A 7 27.34 23.02 1.48
CA PHE A 7 26.09 22.78 2.24
C PHE A 7 25.77 24.06 3.05
N ALA A 8 24.56 24.59 2.88
CA ALA A 8 24.03 25.64 3.73
C ALA A 8 23.18 24.96 4.84
N ALA A 9 23.66 25.09 6.09
CA ALA A 9 22.90 24.70 7.27
C ALA A 9 21.97 25.85 7.69
N VAL A 10 20.67 25.55 7.82
CA VAL A 10 19.68 26.46 8.43
C VAL A 10 19.49 26.04 9.89
N LEU A 11 19.87 26.92 10.80
CA LEU A 11 19.70 26.78 12.25
C LEU A 11 18.30 27.25 12.63
N ALA A 12 17.45 26.36 13.17
CA ALA A 12 16.19 26.74 13.83
C ALA A 12 16.42 26.83 15.34
N ALA A 13 16.21 28.03 15.90
CA ALA A 13 16.31 28.29 17.34
C ALA A 13 14.99 27.91 18.04
N ALA A 14 15.06 27.03 19.02
CA ALA A 14 13.97 26.72 19.94
C ALA A 14 14.01 27.65 21.13
N MET A 15 12.91 28.37 21.38
CA MET A 15 12.71 29.15 22.62
C MET A 15 12.16 28.24 23.71
N LEU A 16 12.94 28.13 24.81
CA LEU A 16 12.53 27.56 26.09
C LEU A 16 11.79 28.63 26.91
N LEU A 17 10.54 28.38 27.26
CA LEU A 17 9.84 29.09 28.31
C LEU A 17 9.73 28.22 29.55
N SER A 18 10.48 28.59 30.59
CA SER A 18 10.41 28.02 31.93
C SER A 18 9.27 28.68 32.72
N PHE A 19 8.40 27.87 33.32
CA PHE A 19 7.55 28.26 34.44
C PHE A 19 7.92 27.45 35.69
N ALA A 20 8.36 28.16 36.72
CA ALA A 20 8.53 27.68 38.07
C ALA A 20 7.25 27.93 38.88
N GLY A 21 6.88 27.04 39.76
CA GLY A 21 5.80 27.28 40.72
C GLY A 21 5.47 26.14 41.65
N CYS A 22 6.15 26.09 42.80
CA CYS A 22 5.76 25.73 44.16
C CYS A 22 5.17 24.37 44.49
N ALA A 23 5.89 23.72 45.40
CA ALA A 23 5.58 22.52 46.16
C ALA A 23 4.41 22.67 47.15
N ASN A 24 3.69 21.55 47.38
CA ASN A 24 3.28 21.20 48.73
C ASN A 24 3.24 19.64 48.88
N LYS A 25 3.77 19.17 50.02
CA LYS A 25 3.84 17.79 50.49
C LYS A 25 2.46 17.34 50.99
N ASP A 26 2.10 16.05 50.79
CA ASP A 26 1.91 15.07 51.89
C ASP A 26 1.55 13.68 51.30
N THR A 27 2.35 12.75 51.73
CA THR A 27 2.29 11.31 52.03
C THR A 27 1.03 10.50 51.70
N GLN A 28 1.13 9.41 50.90
CA GLN A 28 1.15 7.99 51.33
C GLN A 28 1.20 7.07 50.08
N GLY A 29 1.98 5.98 50.21
CA GLY A 29 2.38 5.15 49.11
C GLY A 29 1.29 4.19 48.61
N ASP A 30 1.47 3.85 47.36
CA ASP A 30 1.15 2.51 46.85
C ASP A 30 2.08 2.19 45.66
N SER A 31 2.59 0.97 45.66
CA SER A 31 3.56 0.44 44.73
C SER A 31 2.87 0.06 43.41
N SER A 32 3.07 0.83 42.35
CA SER A 32 2.85 0.39 40.98
C SER A 32 4.10 0.69 40.17
N GLU A 33 4.68 -0.37 39.60
CA GLU A 33 5.81 -0.30 38.68
C GLU A 33 5.51 0.65 37.50
N PRO A 34 6.49 1.42 37.02
CA PRO A 34 6.27 2.29 35.86
C PRO A 34 6.10 1.43 34.60
N VAL A 35 4.93 1.53 34.00
CA VAL A 35 4.71 1.11 32.61
C VAL A 35 5.71 1.88 31.74
N GLY A 36 6.62 1.16 31.09
CA GLY A 36 7.62 1.74 30.23
C GLY A 36 6.98 2.63 29.16
N GLU A 37 7.41 3.87 29.11
CA GLU A 37 7.17 4.79 28.01
C GLU A 37 7.69 4.13 26.72
N GLN A 38 6.78 3.60 25.89
CA GLN A 38 7.11 3.29 24.52
C GLN A 38 7.38 4.61 23.82
N THR A 39 8.65 4.93 23.66
CA THR A 39 9.09 5.97 22.72
C THR A 39 8.59 5.56 21.34
N THR A 40 7.58 6.24 20.83
CA THR A 40 7.20 6.20 19.42
C THR A 40 8.37 6.82 18.66
N GLU A 41 9.30 5.99 18.18
CA GLU A 41 10.23 6.40 17.14
C GLU A 41 9.40 6.86 15.95
N GLU A 42 9.57 8.11 15.57
CA GLU A 42 8.99 8.70 14.37
C GLU A 42 9.55 7.93 13.17
N ARG A 43 8.79 6.95 12.64
CA ARG A 43 9.21 6.13 11.50
C ARG A 43 9.20 7.00 10.26
N THR A 44 10.37 7.44 9.84
CA THR A 44 10.53 8.22 8.61
C THR A 44 10.17 7.36 7.39
N THR A 45 9.47 7.94 6.44
CA THR A 45 9.18 7.28 5.14
C THR A 45 10.39 7.31 4.19
N GLU A 46 11.44 8.03 4.54
CA GLU A 46 12.67 8.12 3.76
C GLU A 46 13.54 6.89 3.97
N PRO A 47 14.16 6.36 2.89
CA PRO A 47 15.11 5.26 2.99
C PRO A 47 16.31 5.67 3.84
N GLN A 48 16.67 4.84 4.81
CA GLN A 48 17.90 5.01 5.58
C GLN A 48 19.09 4.44 4.81
N THR A 49 20.24 5.09 4.92
CA THR A 49 21.49 4.60 4.33
C THR A 49 22.58 4.45 5.39
N ASN A 50 23.44 3.47 5.19
CA ASN A 50 24.68 3.31 5.95
C ASN A 50 25.68 4.42 5.58
N GLU A 51 26.80 4.50 6.31
CA GLU A 51 27.88 5.45 6.04
C GLU A 51 28.51 5.30 4.64
N ASP A 52 28.47 4.10 4.06
CA ASP A 52 28.95 3.80 2.70
C ASP A 52 27.92 4.11 1.60
N GLY A 53 26.73 4.62 1.97
CA GLY A 53 25.63 4.95 1.05
C GLY A 53 24.75 3.77 0.66
N SER A 54 25.00 2.56 1.21
CA SER A 54 24.12 1.42 0.99
C SER A 54 22.79 1.56 1.74
N LEU A 55 21.69 1.07 1.13
CA LEU A 55 20.36 1.12 1.75
C LEU A 55 20.27 0.22 2.99
N VAL A 56 19.76 0.75 4.08
CA VAL A 56 19.39 -0.02 5.28
C VAL A 56 18.01 -0.58 5.10
N LYS A 57 17.93 -1.89 4.85
CA LYS A 57 16.64 -2.58 4.73
C LYS A 57 15.99 -2.71 6.12
N PRO A 58 14.74 -2.22 6.32
CA PRO A 58 14.01 -2.39 7.57
C PRO A 58 13.85 -3.87 7.94
N LYS A 59 13.98 -4.17 9.24
CA LYS A 59 13.94 -5.54 9.74
C LYS A 59 12.49 -6.03 9.87
N ASN A 60 12.23 -7.26 9.39
CA ASN A 60 10.95 -7.93 9.58
C ASN A 60 10.75 -8.35 11.05
N ALA A 61 9.49 -8.30 11.53
CA ALA A 61 9.13 -8.83 12.85
C ALA A 61 9.35 -10.35 12.92
N VAL A 62 9.11 -11.07 11.81
CA VAL A 62 9.44 -12.50 11.70
C VAL A 62 10.62 -12.73 10.77
N SER A 63 11.40 -13.76 11.06
CA SER A 63 12.46 -14.26 10.17
C SER A 63 12.14 -15.67 9.71
N VAL A 64 12.48 -15.98 8.46
CA VAL A 64 12.35 -17.32 7.88
C VAL A 64 13.73 -17.97 7.84
N SER A 65 13.83 -19.18 8.42
CA SER A 65 15.10 -19.93 8.41
C SER A 65 15.56 -20.22 6.99
N ASP A 66 16.87 -20.14 6.76
CA ASP A 66 17.49 -20.51 5.49
C ASP A 66 17.39 -22.02 5.17
N ASP A 67 17.15 -22.86 6.18
CA ASP A 67 17.01 -24.31 6.02
C ASP A 67 15.57 -24.77 5.69
N VAL A 68 14.62 -23.83 5.53
CA VAL A 68 13.24 -24.15 5.20
C VAL A 68 13.16 -24.88 3.85
N LYS A 69 12.30 -25.90 3.78
CA LYS A 69 12.04 -26.62 2.52
C LYS A 69 11.22 -25.76 1.58
N ILE A 70 11.70 -25.62 0.35
CA ILE A 70 11.03 -24.90 -0.73
C ILE A 70 10.52 -25.92 -1.74
N LYS A 71 9.21 -25.90 -1.98
CA LYS A 71 8.56 -26.69 -3.02
C LYS A 71 8.33 -25.83 -4.25
N THR A 72 8.62 -26.35 -5.42
CA THR A 72 8.37 -25.71 -6.72
C THR A 72 7.26 -26.42 -7.48
N TYR A 73 6.65 -25.73 -8.44
CA TYR A 73 5.54 -26.23 -9.25
C TYR A 73 5.91 -26.19 -10.73
N SER A 74 5.82 -27.34 -11.39
CA SER A 74 6.13 -27.46 -12.82
C SER A 74 5.21 -26.56 -13.66
N GLY A 75 5.79 -25.87 -14.63
CA GLY A 75 5.06 -24.97 -15.52
C GLY A 75 4.68 -23.60 -14.92
N THR A 76 5.15 -23.30 -13.70
CA THR A 76 4.95 -22.01 -13.04
C THR A 76 6.26 -21.50 -12.45
N SER A 77 6.33 -20.19 -12.13
CA SER A 77 7.40 -19.60 -11.31
C SER A 77 7.15 -19.75 -9.81
N LEU A 78 5.99 -20.29 -9.39
CA LEU A 78 5.54 -20.28 -8.01
C LEU A 78 6.37 -21.21 -7.13
N ILE A 79 6.57 -20.78 -5.88
CA ILE A 79 7.20 -21.57 -4.81
C ILE A 79 6.26 -21.66 -3.60
N GLU A 80 6.36 -22.77 -2.86
CA GLU A 80 5.66 -22.95 -1.59
C GLU A 80 6.67 -23.10 -0.46
N ILE A 81 6.46 -22.34 0.60
CA ILE A 81 7.20 -22.40 1.85
C ILE A 81 6.19 -22.59 2.98
N GLY A 82 6.26 -23.74 3.67
CA GLY A 82 5.25 -24.09 4.67
C GLY A 82 3.86 -24.24 4.05
N ASN A 83 2.93 -23.36 4.45
CA ASN A 83 1.56 -23.32 3.92
C ASN A 83 1.30 -22.02 3.10
N ARG A 84 2.34 -21.42 2.51
CA ARG A 84 2.24 -20.18 1.72
C ARG A 84 2.86 -20.37 0.34
N VAL A 85 2.11 -20.05 -0.70
CA VAL A 85 2.62 -19.97 -2.08
C VAL A 85 2.97 -18.52 -2.40
N MET A 86 4.09 -18.33 -3.08
CA MET A 86 4.62 -17.00 -3.43
C MET A 86 5.25 -17.01 -4.82
N GLU A 87 5.35 -15.82 -5.41
CA GLU A 87 5.99 -15.62 -6.71
C GLU A 87 7.35 -14.94 -6.53
N PRO A 88 8.47 -15.55 -7.01
CA PRO A 88 9.78 -14.92 -7.02
C PRO A 88 9.81 -13.64 -7.84
N TYR A 89 10.49 -12.63 -7.32
CA TYR A 89 10.57 -11.30 -7.91
C TYR A 89 11.95 -11.05 -8.54
N GLY A 90 11.98 -10.42 -9.71
CA GLY A 90 13.19 -10.01 -10.41
C GLY A 90 13.26 -8.48 -10.58
N ASN A 91 14.39 -7.86 -10.19
CA ASN A 91 14.61 -6.43 -10.44
C ASN A 91 14.82 -6.17 -11.93
N ALA A 92 13.90 -5.41 -12.52
CA ALA A 92 13.98 -4.95 -13.90
C ALA A 92 14.12 -3.41 -13.91
N TYR A 93 15.28 -2.89 -13.56
CA TYR A 93 15.52 -1.45 -13.38
C TYR A 93 15.11 -0.59 -14.58
N LYS A 94 15.28 -1.10 -15.82
CA LYS A 94 14.78 -0.40 -17.01
C LYS A 94 13.26 -0.22 -16.98
N ASN A 95 12.53 -1.27 -16.58
CA ASN A 95 11.07 -1.21 -16.51
C ASN A 95 10.61 -0.30 -15.35
N MET A 96 11.32 -0.34 -14.22
CA MET A 96 11.08 0.54 -13.08
C MET A 96 11.29 2.01 -13.45
N LYS A 97 12.37 2.30 -14.20
CA LYS A 97 12.60 3.65 -14.72
C LYS A 97 11.50 4.09 -15.68
N ASN A 98 11.08 3.24 -16.61
CA ASN A 98 10.00 3.53 -17.55
C ASN A 98 8.69 3.83 -16.80
N TYR A 99 8.40 3.08 -15.73
CA TYR A 99 7.25 3.32 -14.86
C TYR A 99 7.33 4.71 -14.21
N ALA A 100 8.45 5.04 -13.55
CA ALA A 100 8.63 6.35 -12.94
C ALA A 100 8.56 7.49 -13.97
N ASP A 101 9.14 7.31 -15.17
CA ASP A 101 9.07 8.28 -16.27
C ASP A 101 7.61 8.48 -16.75
N ALA A 102 6.79 7.41 -16.79
CA ALA A 102 5.36 7.52 -17.12
C ALA A 102 4.60 8.33 -16.07
N LEU A 103 4.83 8.05 -14.77
CA LEU A 103 4.24 8.83 -13.68
C LEU A 103 4.65 10.31 -13.75
N ASN A 104 5.93 10.58 -14.01
CA ASN A 104 6.44 11.96 -14.14
C ASN A 104 5.78 12.71 -15.29
N ARG A 105 5.52 12.05 -16.43
CA ARG A 105 4.79 12.66 -17.56
C ARG A 105 3.36 13.01 -17.16
N LEU A 106 2.63 12.08 -16.53
CA LEU A 106 1.27 12.33 -16.04
C LEU A 106 1.23 13.48 -15.02
N LYS A 107 2.18 13.51 -14.09
CA LYS A 107 2.26 14.58 -13.09
C LYS A 107 2.54 15.95 -13.72
N ALA A 108 3.38 16.00 -14.74
CA ALA A 108 3.70 17.26 -15.44
C ALA A 108 2.48 17.93 -16.09
N GLU A 109 1.46 17.15 -16.49
CA GLU A 109 0.18 17.65 -17.02
C GLU A 109 -0.77 18.17 -15.91
N MET A 110 -0.47 17.89 -14.64
CA MET A 110 -1.27 18.26 -13.47
C MET A 110 -0.42 19.02 -12.42
N PRO A 111 0.22 20.16 -12.79
CA PRO A 111 1.24 20.79 -11.94
C PRO A 111 0.70 21.20 -10.55
N ASN A 112 -0.57 21.58 -10.46
CA ASN A 112 -1.20 22.05 -9.21
C ASN A 112 -1.85 20.94 -8.38
N THR A 113 -1.91 19.69 -8.88
CA THR A 113 -2.50 18.56 -8.16
C THR A 113 -1.41 17.83 -7.38
N LYS A 114 -1.63 17.57 -6.09
CA LYS A 114 -0.72 16.75 -5.31
C LYS A 114 -0.73 15.32 -5.84
N ALA A 115 0.45 14.73 -5.93
CA ALA A 115 0.57 13.35 -6.39
C ALA A 115 1.43 12.52 -5.43
N TYR A 116 1.04 11.26 -5.25
CA TYR A 116 1.70 10.29 -4.39
C TYR A 116 1.95 9.01 -5.19
N CYS A 117 3.02 8.30 -4.86
CA CYS A 117 3.31 6.97 -5.39
C CYS A 117 3.54 5.99 -4.25
N LEU A 118 2.72 4.94 -4.19
CA LEU A 118 2.83 3.82 -3.27
C LEU A 118 3.10 2.55 -4.06
N MET A 119 4.30 2.00 -3.94
CA MET A 119 4.65 0.68 -4.45
C MET A 119 4.42 -0.36 -3.36
N ALA A 120 3.52 -1.30 -3.61
CA ALA A 120 3.19 -2.36 -2.65
C ALA A 120 4.14 -3.55 -2.83
N PRO A 121 4.96 -3.90 -1.82
CA PRO A 121 5.73 -5.14 -1.84
C PRO A 121 4.82 -6.35 -1.78
N THR A 122 5.33 -7.52 -2.19
CA THR A 122 4.57 -8.78 -2.16
C THR A 122 5.09 -9.74 -1.08
N ALA A 123 4.34 -10.79 -0.82
CA ALA A 123 4.61 -11.74 0.26
C ALA A 123 6.05 -12.31 0.24
N ILE A 124 6.63 -12.54 -0.94
CA ILE A 124 7.99 -13.12 -1.05
C ILE A 124 9.05 -12.25 -0.39
N GLU A 125 8.86 -10.94 -0.39
CA GLU A 125 9.80 -10.00 0.22
C GLU A 125 9.94 -10.20 1.73
N PHE A 126 8.85 -10.61 2.39
CA PHE A 126 8.80 -10.72 3.85
C PHE A 126 8.86 -12.16 4.36
N TYR A 127 8.37 -13.12 3.58
CA TYR A 127 8.14 -14.50 4.03
C TYR A 127 9.00 -15.54 3.31
N ALA A 128 10.00 -15.12 2.51
CA ALA A 128 11.05 -15.99 2.00
C ALA A 128 12.32 -15.88 2.85
N PRO A 129 13.19 -16.93 2.89
CA PRO A 129 14.51 -16.85 3.49
C PRO A 129 15.33 -15.69 2.91
N SER A 130 16.18 -15.06 3.73
CA SER A 130 16.97 -13.91 3.29
C SER A 130 17.88 -14.23 2.09
N LYS A 131 18.45 -15.44 2.03
CA LYS A 131 19.22 -15.92 0.87
C LYS A 131 18.43 -15.93 -0.44
N TYR A 132 17.10 -16.06 -0.36
CA TYR A 132 16.25 -16.08 -1.54
C TYR A 132 16.18 -14.71 -2.23
N ASN A 133 16.20 -13.64 -1.45
CA ASN A 133 16.16 -12.25 -1.94
C ASN A 133 17.49 -11.76 -2.54
N THR A 134 18.57 -12.53 -2.37
CA THR A 134 19.88 -12.23 -2.99
C THR A 134 20.22 -13.11 -4.19
N GLY A 135 19.50 -14.22 -4.39
CA GLY A 135 19.73 -15.23 -5.43
C GLY A 135 18.59 -15.31 -6.44
N VAL A 136 17.58 -16.12 -6.12
CA VAL A 136 16.47 -16.48 -7.03
C VAL A 136 15.45 -15.33 -7.13
N SER A 137 15.13 -14.69 -6.01
CA SER A 137 14.34 -13.47 -5.96
C SER A 137 15.25 -12.27 -5.68
N LYS A 138 14.82 -11.07 -6.02
CA LYS A 138 15.55 -9.82 -5.74
C LYS A 138 14.80 -8.99 -4.70
N SER A 139 15.53 -8.13 -4.00
CA SER A 139 14.93 -7.23 -3.01
C SER A 139 13.95 -6.27 -3.66
N GLN A 140 12.71 -6.33 -3.23
CA GLN A 140 11.70 -5.36 -3.65
C GLN A 140 11.93 -4.01 -2.97
N TYR A 141 12.51 -3.99 -1.77
CA TYR A 141 12.89 -2.75 -1.08
C TYR A 141 13.84 -1.90 -1.92
N GLU A 142 14.91 -2.51 -2.47
CA GLU A 142 15.83 -1.82 -3.38
C GLU A 142 15.11 -1.31 -4.64
N GLY A 143 14.23 -2.12 -5.21
CA GLY A 143 13.43 -1.73 -6.37
C GLY A 143 12.48 -0.56 -6.08
N MET A 144 11.83 -0.56 -4.90
CA MET A 144 10.97 0.54 -4.45
C MET A 144 11.77 1.83 -4.30
N CYS A 145 12.91 1.79 -3.59
CA CYS A 145 13.80 2.94 -3.41
C CYS A 145 14.26 3.49 -4.77
N TYR A 146 14.66 2.61 -5.70
CA TYR A 146 15.06 3.02 -7.04
C TYR A 146 13.94 3.75 -7.79
N ILE A 147 12.69 3.27 -7.74
CA ILE A 147 11.55 3.97 -8.34
C ILE A 147 11.38 5.34 -7.70
N TYR A 148 11.39 5.41 -6.37
CA TYR A 148 11.14 6.64 -5.62
C TYR A 148 12.20 7.72 -5.90
N GLU A 149 13.46 7.35 -6.10
CA GLU A 149 14.55 8.26 -6.49
C GLU A 149 14.36 8.88 -7.88
N GLN A 150 13.59 8.23 -8.78
CA GLN A 150 13.32 8.73 -10.13
C GLN A 150 12.10 9.66 -10.20
N LEU A 151 11.30 9.77 -9.15
CA LEU A 151 10.07 10.57 -9.13
C LEU A 151 10.37 12.06 -9.11
N LYS A 152 9.51 12.85 -9.79
CA LYS A 152 9.58 14.31 -9.86
C LYS A 152 8.23 14.89 -9.46
N ASP A 153 8.19 15.73 -8.44
CA ASP A 153 6.97 16.35 -7.92
C ASP A 153 5.85 15.35 -7.54
N ILE A 154 6.26 14.11 -7.26
CA ILE A 154 5.42 13.03 -6.76
C ILE A 154 6.00 12.58 -5.43
N THR A 155 5.20 12.62 -4.38
CA THR A 155 5.63 12.25 -3.03
C THR A 155 5.68 10.71 -2.90
N PRO A 156 6.83 10.11 -2.58
CA PRO A 156 6.91 8.69 -2.28
C PRO A 156 6.14 8.33 -1.01
N VAL A 157 5.43 7.21 -1.04
CA VAL A 157 4.82 6.61 0.16
C VAL A 157 5.51 5.29 0.43
N ASN A 158 6.58 5.33 1.21
CA ASN A 158 7.37 4.14 1.53
C ASN A 158 6.78 3.43 2.77
N ALA A 159 5.82 2.54 2.52
CA ALA A 159 5.17 1.75 3.57
C ALA A 159 5.99 0.53 4.03
N TYR A 160 7.19 0.31 3.49
CA TYR A 160 7.96 -0.91 3.74
C TYR A 160 8.26 -1.13 5.22
N ALA A 161 8.77 -0.12 5.92
CA ALA A 161 9.15 -0.23 7.33
C ALA A 161 7.95 -0.54 8.23
N GLU A 162 6.82 0.09 7.95
CA GLU A 162 5.57 -0.15 8.67
C GLU A 162 5.08 -1.58 8.45
N MET A 163 5.08 -2.09 7.22
CA MET A 163 4.69 -3.45 6.91
C MET A 163 5.68 -4.48 7.48
N ALA A 164 6.99 -4.24 7.39
CA ALA A 164 8.02 -5.14 7.91
C ALA A 164 7.87 -5.36 9.43
N ALA A 165 7.52 -4.32 10.17
CA ALA A 165 7.34 -4.38 11.61
C ALA A 165 6.12 -5.21 12.06
N HIS A 166 5.20 -5.53 11.16
CA HIS A 166 3.96 -6.26 11.42
C HIS A 166 3.88 -7.60 10.68
N THR A 167 5.01 -8.14 10.22
CA THR A 167 5.05 -9.41 9.47
C THR A 167 4.70 -10.64 10.31
N ASP A 168 4.54 -10.51 11.62
CA ASP A 168 3.95 -11.49 12.53
C ASP A 168 2.42 -11.54 12.44
N GLU A 169 1.79 -10.55 11.82
CA GLU A 169 0.36 -10.50 11.56
C GLU A 169 0.02 -11.07 10.16
N TYR A 170 -1.28 -11.23 9.88
CA TYR A 170 -1.74 -11.82 8.60
C TYR A 170 -1.80 -10.77 7.47
N LEU A 171 -0.63 -10.29 7.03
CA LEU A 171 -0.52 -9.22 6.03
C LEU A 171 -0.80 -9.67 4.59
N TYR A 172 -0.62 -10.94 4.26
CA TYR A 172 -0.77 -11.49 2.92
C TYR A 172 -1.55 -12.79 2.94
N PHE A 173 -2.38 -13.00 1.92
CA PHE A 173 -2.98 -14.32 1.71
C PHE A 173 -1.88 -15.36 1.44
N ARG A 174 -2.15 -16.60 1.80
CA ARG A 174 -1.24 -17.72 1.56
C ARG A 174 -1.50 -18.38 0.20
N SER A 175 -2.75 -18.32 -0.26
CA SER A 175 -3.25 -18.96 -1.48
C SER A 175 -3.46 -17.99 -2.64
N ASP A 176 -3.12 -16.72 -2.46
CA ASP A 176 -3.34 -15.64 -3.42
C ASP A 176 -2.17 -14.65 -3.45
N HIS A 177 -2.03 -13.90 -4.54
CA HIS A 177 -0.94 -12.93 -4.70
C HIS A 177 -1.15 -11.61 -3.96
N HIS A 178 -2.36 -11.31 -3.51
CA HIS A 178 -2.66 -10.04 -2.85
C HIS A 178 -2.22 -10.00 -1.38
N TRP A 179 -2.03 -8.79 -0.89
CA TRP A 179 -2.11 -8.52 0.53
C TRP A 179 -3.53 -8.70 1.07
N THR A 180 -3.67 -8.86 2.38
CA THR A 180 -4.95 -8.79 3.07
C THR A 180 -5.34 -7.32 3.28
N THR A 181 -6.56 -7.07 3.76
CA THR A 181 -6.95 -5.72 4.19
C THR A 181 -6.07 -5.19 5.34
N LEU A 182 -5.47 -6.09 6.14
CA LEU A 182 -4.55 -5.70 7.21
C LEU A 182 -3.19 -5.24 6.65
N GLY A 183 -2.65 -5.93 5.63
CA GLY A 183 -1.47 -5.46 4.90
C GLY A 183 -1.71 -4.10 4.24
N ALA A 184 -2.88 -3.93 3.60
CA ALA A 184 -3.31 -2.66 3.03
C ALA A 184 -3.47 -1.56 4.09
N TYR A 185 -3.91 -1.91 5.32
CA TYR A 185 -4.04 -0.98 6.44
C TYR A 185 -2.71 -0.35 6.85
N TYR A 186 -1.66 -1.16 6.99
CA TYR A 186 -0.34 -0.61 7.35
C TYR A 186 0.23 0.30 6.25
N ALA A 187 -0.02 -0.03 4.98
CA ALA A 187 0.30 0.88 3.89
C ALA A 187 -0.55 2.16 3.92
N TYR A 188 -1.85 2.07 4.25
CA TYR A 188 -2.73 3.22 4.44
C TYR A 188 -2.28 4.11 5.59
N ARG A 189 -1.84 3.56 6.73
CA ARG A 189 -1.32 4.37 7.85
C ARG A 189 -0.16 5.26 7.40
N THR A 190 0.77 4.69 6.65
CA THR A 190 1.90 5.45 6.09
C THR A 190 1.39 6.52 5.12
N PHE A 191 0.48 6.17 4.21
CA PHE A 191 -0.10 7.13 3.27
C PHE A 191 -0.83 8.27 3.99
N ALA A 192 -1.67 7.98 4.98
CA ALA A 192 -2.41 8.98 5.74
C ALA A 192 -1.48 9.99 6.40
N ASN A 193 -0.41 9.52 7.05
CA ASN A 193 0.59 10.38 7.67
C ASN A 193 1.29 11.28 6.63
N VAL A 194 1.70 10.73 5.48
CA VAL A 194 2.33 11.48 4.38
C VAL A 194 1.38 12.51 3.77
N ALA A 195 0.10 12.17 3.65
CA ALA A 195 -0.94 13.07 3.13
C ALA A 195 -1.44 14.10 4.17
N GLY A 196 -0.97 13.99 5.43
CA GLY A 196 -1.32 14.91 6.51
C GLY A 196 -2.66 14.61 7.20
N PHE A 197 -3.10 13.34 7.18
CA PHE A 197 -4.28 12.86 7.89
C PHE A 197 -3.91 12.03 9.11
N THR A 198 -4.79 12.02 10.11
CA THR A 198 -4.74 11.01 11.16
C THR A 198 -5.32 9.69 10.61
N PRO A 199 -4.55 8.59 10.59
CA PRO A 199 -5.08 7.30 10.18
C PRO A 199 -6.17 6.83 11.14
N VAL A 200 -7.20 6.16 10.58
CA VAL A 200 -8.25 5.55 11.41
C VAL A 200 -7.66 4.40 12.21
N ASP A 201 -8.06 4.26 13.47
CA ASP A 201 -7.67 3.10 14.28
C ASP A 201 -8.56 1.89 13.92
N LYS A 202 -7.95 0.85 13.33
CA LYS A 202 -8.66 -0.38 12.95
C LYS A 202 -9.41 -1.05 14.12
N ASN A 203 -8.93 -0.87 15.35
CA ASN A 203 -9.52 -1.50 16.53
C ASN A 203 -10.85 -0.86 16.95
N THR A 204 -11.18 0.31 16.40
CA THR A 204 -12.47 0.99 16.62
C THR A 204 -13.54 0.60 15.60
N LEU A 205 -13.18 -0.18 14.58
CA LEU A 205 -14.05 -0.50 13.46
C LEU A 205 -14.78 -1.83 13.65
N GLN A 206 -16.00 -1.89 13.11
CA GLN A 206 -16.69 -3.16 12.95
C GLN A 206 -15.96 -4.03 11.91
N THR A 207 -15.72 -5.29 12.25
CA THR A 207 -14.99 -6.24 11.42
C THR A 207 -15.74 -7.54 11.23
N GLY A 208 -15.37 -8.31 10.21
CA GLY A 208 -15.86 -9.66 9.96
C GLY A 208 -14.97 -10.41 8.99
N LYS A 209 -15.32 -11.68 8.73
CA LYS A 209 -14.53 -12.59 7.88
C LYS A 209 -15.41 -13.31 6.89
N LEU A 210 -14.91 -13.45 5.67
CA LEU A 210 -15.49 -14.25 4.59
C LEU A 210 -14.59 -15.46 4.36
N SER A 211 -15.12 -16.66 4.55
CA SER A 211 -14.39 -17.92 4.41
C SER A 211 -15.24 -19.02 3.80
N PRO A 212 -14.65 -20.12 3.28
CA PRO A 212 -13.21 -20.23 2.97
C PRO A 212 -12.82 -19.38 1.75
N PHE A 213 -11.51 -19.03 1.65
CA PHE A 213 -10.94 -18.38 0.47
C PHE A 213 -9.73 -19.17 -0.03
N LEU A 214 -9.73 -19.52 -1.32
CA LEU A 214 -8.63 -20.16 -2.04
C LEU A 214 -8.42 -19.36 -3.33
N GLY A 215 -7.35 -18.57 -3.36
CA GLY A 215 -7.05 -17.61 -4.40
C GLY A 215 -6.38 -18.21 -5.64
N LEU A 216 -5.74 -17.32 -6.42
CA LEU A 216 -5.14 -17.66 -7.71
C LEU A 216 -4.00 -18.68 -7.56
N PHE A 217 -3.12 -18.49 -6.59
CA PHE A 217 -2.00 -19.42 -6.36
C PHE A 217 -2.46 -20.84 -6.04
N TYR A 218 -3.57 -21.01 -5.31
CA TYR A 218 -4.17 -22.32 -5.13
C TYR A 218 -4.71 -22.89 -6.46
N LYS A 219 -5.34 -22.06 -7.30
CA LYS A 219 -5.86 -22.51 -8.60
C LYS A 219 -4.74 -23.06 -9.49
N ASP A 220 -3.56 -22.44 -9.43
CA ASP A 220 -2.42 -22.83 -10.27
C ASP A 220 -1.64 -24.01 -9.68
N THR A 221 -1.52 -24.12 -8.36
CA THR A 221 -0.68 -25.14 -7.70
C THR A 221 -1.43 -26.36 -7.21
N LYS A 222 -2.73 -26.24 -6.91
CA LYS A 222 -3.53 -27.26 -6.22
C LYS A 222 -2.87 -27.78 -4.94
N SER A 223 -2.17 -26.88 -4.22
CA SER A 223 -1.45 -27.23 -2.99
C SER A 223 -2.37 -27.87 -1.95
N THR A 224 -2.02 -29.06 -1.48
CA THR A 224 -2.74 -29.74 -0.40
C THR A 224 -2.61 -28.98 0.92
N ALA A 225 -1.47 -28.32 1.17
CA ALA A 225 -1.30 -27.50 2.37
C ALA A 225 -2.31 -26.34 2.43
N LEU A 226 -2.54 -25.68 1.27
CA LEU A 226 -3.52 -24.59 1.17
C LEU A 226 -4.97 -25.08 1.27
N SER A 227 -5.31 -26.23 0.68
CA SER A 227 -6.67 -26.75 0.76
C SER A 227 -7.04 -27.28 2.15
N ASN A 228 -6.06 -27.78 2.91
CA ASN A 228 -6.28 -28.23 4.28
C ASN A 228 -6.43 -27.07 5.29
N ASP A 229 -5.89 -25.91 4.97
CA ASP A 229 -5.96 -24.69 5.79
C ASP A 229 -6.24 -23.47 4.87
N PRO A 230 -7.50 -23.32 4.40
CA PRO A 230 -7.88 -22.21 3.52
C PRO A 230 -7.72 -20.86 4.17
N ASP A 231 -7.47 -19.85 3.35
CA ASP A 231 -7.49 -18.45 3.76
C ASP A 231 -8.91 -17.97 4.12
N TYR A 232 -8.98 -16.80 4.68
CA TYR A 232 -10.19 -15.99 4.84
C TYR A 232 -9.91 -14.55 4.40
N VAL A 233 -10.95 -13.84 3.96
CA VAL A 233 -10.89 -12.40 3.70
C VAL A 233 -11.53 -11.68 4.87
N GLU A 234 -10.70 -11.02 5.67
CA GLU A 234 -11.14 -10.12 6.72
C GLU A 234 -11.51 -8.78 6.11
N TYR A 235 -12.49 -8.08 6.70
CA TYR A 235 -12.89 -6.74 6.29
C TYR A 235 -13.15 -5.86 7.51
N PHE A 236 -12.97 -4.55 7.33
CA PHE A 236 -13.27 -3.52 8.32
C PHE A 236 -14.25 -2.52 7.69
N ILE A 237 -15.38 -2.30 8.34
CA ILE A 237 -16.40 -1.36 7.84
C ILE A 237 -15.88 0.07 8.05
N PRO A 238 -15.84 0.92 7.02
CA PRO A 238 -15.48 2.32 7.18
C PRO A 238 -16.35 3.00 8.26
N PRO A 239 -15.79 3.93 9.07
CA PRO A 239 -16.49 4.57 10.17
C PRO A 239 -17.45 5.68 9.69
N VAL A 240 -17.77 5.70 8.42
CA VAL A 240 -18.57 6.73 7.72
C VAL A 240 -19.55 6.06 6.77
N ASN A 241 -20.67 6.75 6.47
CA ASN A 241 -21.57 6.30 5.43
C ASN A 241 -20.91 6.44 4.06
N THR A 242 -21.12 5.46 3.21
CA THR A 242 -20.56 5.42 1.86
C THR A 242 -21.61 5.09 0.83
N THR A 243 -21.54 5.75 -0.32
CA THR A 243 -22.22 5.33 -1.54
C THR A 243 -21.18 5.11 -2.63
N ALA A 244 -21.34 4.07 -3.43
CA ALA A 244 -20.39 3.77 -4.50
C ALA A 244 -21.13 3.37 -5.79
N ILE A 245 -20.64 3.91 -6.90
CA ILE A 245 -21.07 3.55 -8.25
C ILE A 245 -19.85 3.21 -9.10
N ALA A 246 -20.03 2.31 -10.06
CA ALA A 246 -19.00 1.91 -11.00
C ALA A 246 -19.47 2.06 -12.44
N SER A 247 -18.52 2.31 -13.37
CA SER A 247 -18.74 2.23 -14.82
C SER A 247 -17.52 1.57 -15.47
N ASP A 248 -17.79 0.67 -16.42
CA ASP A 248 -16.76 -0.01 -17.21
C ASP A 248 -16.70 0.50 -18.65
N THR A 249 -17.56 1.42 -19.01
CA THR A 249 -17.75 1.86 -20.40
C THR A 249 -17.34 3.30 -20.65
N ASP A 250 -17.45 4.19 -19.66
CA ASP A 250 -17.13 5.61 -19.84
C ASP A 250 -16.74 6.29 -18.52
N ALA A 251 -15.84 7.27 -18.61
CA ALA A 251 -15.35 8.04 -17.47
C ALA A 251 -16.35 9.09 -16.95
N ALA A 252 -17.36 9.46 -17.74
CA ALA A 252 -18.45 10.34 -17.32
C ALA A 252 -19.49 9.59 -16.50
N MET A 253 -19.35 8.25 -16.40
CA MET A 253 -20.20 7.37 -15.62
C MET A 253 -21.70 7.42 -16.03
N SER A 254 -21.97 7.67 -17.33
CA SER A 254 -23.32 7.77 -17.88
C SER A 254 -24.11 6.46 -17.73
N ASN A 255 -23.40 5.32 -17.79
CA ASN A 255 -23.95 3.98 -17.60
C ASN A 255 -23.39 3.36 -16.31
N SER A 256 -23.49 4.09 -15.20
CA SER A 256 -23.03 3.60 -13.90
C SER A 256 -24.05 2.69 -13.22
N TYR A 257 -23.55 1.81 -12.36
CA TYR A 257 -24.36 0.94 -11.51
C TYR A 257 -23.82 0.97 -10.07
N SER A 258 -24.72 0.71 -9.12
CA SER A 258 -24.36 0.72 -7.70
C SER A 258 -23.53 -0.50 -7.33
N ILE A 259 -22.50 -0.26 -6.52
CA ILE A 259 -21.68 -1.29 -5.88
C ILE A 259 -21.57 -1.02 -4.37
N LYS A 260 -21.08 -2.00 -3.61
CA LYS A 260 -20.74 -1.83 -2.18
C LYS A 260 -19.23 -1.58 -2.06
N VAL A 261 -18.82 -0.63 -1.21
CA VAL A 261 -17.40 -0.44 -0.86
C VAL A 261 -16.86 -1.69 -0.18
N ILE A 262 -17.62 -2.27 0.75
CA ILE A 262 -17.41 -3.60 1.32
C ILE A 262 -18.67 -4.44 1.11
N ASN A 263 -18.56 -5.51 0.34
CA ASN A 263 -19.64 -6.48 0.16
C ASN A 263 -19.48 -7.66 1.13
N THR A 264 -20.08 -7.53 2.31
CA THR A 264 -20.04 -8.54 3.39
C THR A 264 -20.83 -9.80 3.08
N GLU A 265 -21.63 -9.81 2.01
CA GLU A 265 -22.55 -10.88 1.65
C GLU A 265 -22.14 -11.59 0.34
N THR A 266 -20.91 -11.35 -0.15
CA THR A 266 -20.48 -11.97 -1.40
C THR A 266 -20.51 -13.50 -1.34
N THR A 267 -21.22 -14.11 -2.27
CA THR A 267 -21.28 -15.57 -2.44
C THR A 267 -20.18 -16.09 -3.38
N SER A 268 -19.43 -15.20 -4.03
CA SER A 268 -18.33 -15.56 -4.92
C SER A 268 -17.31 -16.42 -4.20
N SER A 269 -16.76 -17.43 -4.88
CA SER A 269 -15.60 -18.17 -4.39
C SER A 269 -14.34 -17.28 -4.29
N ASN A 270 -14.24 -16.24 -5.13
CA ASN A 270 -13.26 -15.18 -4.99
C ASN A 270 -13.74 -14.17 -3.95
N LYS A 271 -13.47 -14.41 -2.68
CA LYS A 271 -13.87 -13.54 -1.57
C LYS A 271 -13.20 -12.15 -1.61
N TYR A 272 -12.10 -11.99 -2.34
CA TYR A 272 -11.43 -10.69 -2.51
C TYR A 272 -12.31 -9.66 -3.23
N LEU A 273 -13.31 -10.12 -4.01
CA LEU A 273 -14.34 -9.26 -4.60
C LEU A 273 -15.26 -8.55 -3.57
N ALA A 274 -15.10 -8.86 -2.29
CA ALA A 274 -15.72 -8.08 -1.21
C ALA A 274 -15.29 -6.61 -1.25
N PHE A 275 -14.07 -6.31 -1.71
CA PHE A 275 -13.53 -4.96 -1.80
C PHE A 275 -13.93 -4.31 -3.14
N VAL A 276 -14.73 -3.27 -3.08
CA VAL A 276 -15.23 -2.45 -4.21
C VAL A 276 -15.76 -3.23 -5.41
N GLY A 277 -16.14 -4.50 -5.21
CA GLY A 277 -16.65 -5.38 -6.27
C GLY A 277 -15.57 -5.94 -7.21
N GLY A 278 -14.30 -5.59 -7.05
CA GLY A 278 -13.20 -6.00 -7.92
C GLY A 278 -12.66 -4.87 -8.82
N ASP A 279 -12.24 -5.21 -10.04
CA ASP A 279 -11.64 -4.26 -10.98
C ASP A 279 -12.72 -3.70 -11.92
N HIS A 280 -12.93 -2.40 -11.85
CA HIS A 280 -13.82 -1.62 -12.71
C HIS A 280 -13.03 -0.57 -13.48
N GLY A 281 -13.59 -0.07 -14.59
CA GLY A 281 -13.01 1.04 -15.36
C GLY A 281 -12.86 2.30 -14.50
N VAL A 282 -13.96 2.73 -13.89
CA VAL A 282 -13.99 3.81 -12.90
C VAL A 282 -14.97 3.48 -11.78
N VAL A 283 -14.56 3.76 -10.54
CA VAL A 283 -15.45 3.76 -9.37
C VAL A 283 -15.47 5.17 -8.79
N LYS A 284 -16.64 5.63 -8.37
CA LYS A 284 -16.81 6.84 -7.56
C LYS A 284 -17.41 6.46 -6.22
N ILE A 285 -16.71 6.77 -5.14
CA ILE A 285 -17.20 6.63 -3.77
C ILE A 285 -17.42 8.02 -3.20
N THR A 286 -18.59 8.24 -2.61
CA THR A 286 -18.92 9.44 -1.85
C THR A 286 -19.11 9.06 -0.40
N THR A 287 -18.57 9.86 0.51
CA THR A 287 -18.59 9.63 1.95
C THR A 287 -19.20 10.83 2.68
N ASP A 288 -19.56 10.64 3.95
CA ASP A 288 -19.87 11.72 4.90
C ASP A 288 -18.69 12.04 5.84
N ALA A 289 -17.47 11.70 5.45
CA ALA A 289 -16.26 12.07 6.17
C ALA A 289 -16.17 13.58 6.37
N GLN A 290 -15.61 14.00 7.51
CA GLN A 290 -15.37 15.40 7.86
C GLN A 290 -14.15 15.95 7.08
N SER A 291 -14.26 15.97 5.77
CA SER A 291 -13.23 16.39 4.82
C SER A 291 -13.92 16.86 3.54
N ASP A 292 -13.39 17.91 2.92
CA ASP A 292 -13.86 18.35 1.59
C ASP A 292 -12.96 17.82 0.47
N LYS A 293 -11.88 17.10 0.82
CA LYS A 293 -10.89 16.61 -0.15
C LYS A 293 -11.41 15.48 -1.03
N SER A 294 -10.89 15.46 -2.23
CA SER A 294 -11.09 14.42 -3.23
C SER A 294 -9.76 13.80 -3.66
N ILE A 295 -9.79 12.52 -4.00
CA ILE A 295 -8.62 11.78 -4.49
C ILE A 295 -9.00 10.88 -5.66
N VAL A 296 -8.09 10.69 -6.60
CA VAL A 296 -8.16 9.59 -7.57
C VAL A 296 -7.02 8.60 -7.35
N VAL A 297 -7.35 7.32 -7.29
CA VAL A 297 -6.41 6.21 -7.16
C VAL A 297 -6.24 5.54 -8.52
N ILE A 298 -5.03 5.61 -9.10
CA ILE A 298 -4.66 4.89 -10.32
C ILE A 298 -4.07 3.56 -9.90
N LYS A 299 -4.74 2.48 -10.29
CA LYS A 299 -4.50 1.20 -9.61
C LYS A 299 -4.59 -0.02 -10.54
N GLU A 300 -4.25 -1.17 -9.97
CA GLU A 300 -4.72 -2.51 -10.27
C GLU A 300 -5.32 -3.18 -9.01
N SER A 301 -5.58 -4.48 -9.05
CA SER A 301 -6.37 -5.16 -8.01
C SER A 301 -5.82 -5.08 -6.57
N TYR A 302 -4.52 -4.79 -6.37
CA TYR A 302 -3.96 -4.60 -5.03
C TYR A 302 -4.66 -3.47 -4.26
N ALA A 303 -4.99 -2.36 -4.94
CA ALA A 303 -5.64 -1.23 -4.28
C ALA A 303 -7.07 -1.53 -3.82
N ASN A 304 -7.72 -2.60 -4.30
CA ASN A 304 -9.10 -2.89 -3.92
C ASN A 304 -9.27 -3.01 -2.39
N ALA A 305 -8.32 -3.68 -1.69
CA ALA A 305 -8.33 -3.79 -0.23
C ALA A 305 -7.86 -2.51 0.49
N PHE A 306 -7.20 -1.59 -0.22
CA PHE A 306 -6.71 -0.31 0.33
C PHE A 306 -7.78 0.79 0.27
N VAL A 307 -8.55 0.86 -0.82
CA VAL A 307 -9.54 1.92 -1.07
C VAL A 307 -10.54 2.12 0.08
N PRO A 308 -11.09 1.08 0.73
CA PRO A 308 -12.01 1.27 1.85
C PRO A 308 -11.45 2.10 3.02
N TRP A 309 -10.14 2.04 3.27
CA TRP A 309 -9.49 2.81 4.32
C TRP A 309 -9.49 4.32 4.04
N LEU A 310 -9.46 4.72 2.76
CA LEU A 310 -9.53 6.13 2.36
C LEU A 310 -10.86 6.79 2.70
N CYS A 311 -11.93 6.01 2.88
CA CYS A 311 -13.27 6.54 3.16
C CYS A 311 -13.32 7.38 4.44
N ALA A 312 -12.43 7.14 5.39
CA ALA A 312 -12.36 7.92 6.62
C ALA A 312 -11.80 9.35 6.41
N ASN A 313 -11.07 9.59 5.32
CA ASN A 313 -10.28 10.80 5.13
C ASN A 313 -10.72 11.66 3.93
N TYR A 314 -11.46 11.10 2.98
CA TYR A 314 -11.85 11.78 1.75
C TYR A 314 -13.35 11.84 1.56
N LYS A 315 -13.85 13.00 1.12
CA LYS A 315 -15.25 13.22 0.74
C LYS A 315 -15.60 12.46 -0.54
N THR A 316 -14.70 12.47 -1.50
CA THR A 316 -14.88 11.79 -2.79
C THR A 316 -13.63 11.04 -3.16
N ILE A 317 -13.80 9.76 -3.50
CA ILE A 317 -12.72 8.89 -3.95
C ILE A 317 -13.09 8.38 -5.33
N TYR A 318 -12.23 8.64 -6.31
CA TYR A 318 -12.28 7.98 -7.61
C TYR A 318 -11.24 6.87 -7.65
N VAL A 319 -11.58 5.77 -8.32
CA VAL A 319 -10.66 4.64 -8.53
C VAL A 319 -10.65 4.34 -10.02
N LEU A 320 -9.49 4.41 -10.65
CA LEU A 320 -9.31 4.16 -12.08
C LEU A 320 -8.39 2.96 -12.29
N ASP A 321 -8.89 1.98 -13.04
CA ASP A 321 -8.07 0.89 -13.56
C ASP A 321 -7.81 1.12 -15.05
N PRO A 322 -6.61 1.57 -15.44
CA PRO A 322 -6.31 1.91 -16.82
C PRO A 322 -6.39 0.71 -17.79
N ARG A 323 -6.34 -0.52 -17.25
CA ARG A 323 -6.49 -1.75 -18.06
C ARG A 323 -7.92 -1.97 -18.54
N GLN A 324 -8.90 -1.39 -17.84
CA GLN A 324 -10.34 -1.55 -18.10
C GLN A 324 -10.90 -0.35 -18.89
N LEU A 325 -10.43 0.86 -18.61
CA LEU A 325 -10.94 2.07 -19.24
C LEU A 325 -9.80 3.07 -19.50
N THR A 326 -9.68 3.51 -20.74
CA THR A 326 -8.73 4.58 -21.13
C THR A 326 -9.30 5.95 -20.78
N VAL A 327 -8.58 6.71 -19.96
CA VAL A 327 -8.95 8.05 -19.49
C VAL A 327 -7.73 8.96 -19.64
N LYS A 328 -7.92 10.17 -20.17
CA LYS A 328 -6.89 11.23 -20.08
C LYS A 328 -6.91 11.77 -18.64
N LEU A 329 -5.86 11.49 -17.87
CA LEU A 329 -5.85 11.71 -16.42
C LEU A 329 -5.99 13.20 -16.07
N ALA A 330 -5.28 14.08 -16.77
CA ALA A 330 -5.34 15.52 -16.52
C ALA A 330 -6.74 16.08 -16.77
N ASP A 331 -7.42 15.65 -17.83
CA ASP A 331 -8.79 16.05 -18.11
C ASP A 331 -9.76 15.51 -17.07
N PHE A 332 -9.57 14.26 -16.62
CA PHE A 332 -10.39 13.66 -15.59
C PHE A 332 -10.26 14.39 -14.26
N VAL A 333 -9.03 14.68 -13.84
CA VAL A 333 -8.72 15.45 -12.61
C VAL A 333 -9.35 16.84 -12.67
N LYS A 334 -9.20 17.55 -13.80
CA LYS A 334 -9.77 18.87 -13.99
C LYS A 334 -11.31 18.86 -13.98
N THR A 335 -11.92 17.94 -14.74
CA THR A 335 -13.38 17.85 -14.86
C THR A 335 -14.06 17.54 -13.53
N ASN A 336 -13.44 16.70 -12.70
CA ASN A 336 -13.99 16.28 -11.43
C ASN A 336 -13.43 17.09 -10.22
N SER A 337 -12.63 18.13 -10.47
CA SER A 337 -12.03 18.99 -9.45
C SER A 337 -11.31 18.18 -8.36
N ILE A 338 -10.42 17.26 -8.78
CA ILE A 338 -9.74 16.33 -7.89
C ILE A 338 -8.50 17.00 -7.29
N ASP A 339 -8.37 16.93 -5.96
CA ASP A 339 -7.28 17.57 -5.21
C ASP A 339 -5.98 16.77 -5.25
N GLU A 340 -6.08 15.43 -5.22
CA GLU A 340 -4.95 14.54 -5.02
C GLU A 340 -5.01 13.31 -5.93
N VAL A 341 -3.84 12.83 -6.36
CA VAL A 341 -3.67 11.60 -7.16
C VAL A 341 -2.78 10.63 -6.40
N LEU A 342 -3.21 9.38 -6.26
CA LEU A 342 -2.41 8.29 -5.72
C LEU A 342 -2.17 7.23 -6.81
N PHE A 343 -0.93 7.03 -7.21
CA PHE A 343 -0.51 5.87 -7.99
C PHE A 343 -0.21 4.73 -7.01
N LEU A 344 -1.09 3.72 -6.93
CA LEU A 344 -0.94 2.57 -6.05
C LEU A 344 -0.83 1.30 -6.88
N ASN A 345 0.36 0.73 -6.93
CA ASN A 345 0.64 -0.48 -7.70
C ASN A 345 1.58 -1.43 -6.96
N TYR A 346 1.44 -2.74 -7.19
CA TYR A 346 2.38 -3.70 -6.63
C TYR A 346 3.65 -3.84 -7.49
N MET A 347 4.70 -4.38 -6.90
CA MET A 347 6.07 -4.33 -7.45
C MET A 347 6.25 -5.03 -8.81
N PHE A 348 5.33 -5.88 -9.25
CA PHE A 348 5.39 -6.51 -10.58
C PHE A 348 4.85 -5.61 -11.72
N ILE A 349 4.14 -4.53 -11.39
CA ILE A 349 3.49 -3.66 -12.40
C ILE A 349 4.48 -3.00 -13.37
N PRO A 350 5.66 -2.53 -12.97
CA PRO A 350 6.63 -1.97 -13.92
C PRO A 350 6.99 -2.93 -15.07
N SER A 351 6.89 -4.24 -14.83
CA SER A 351 7.16 -5.28 -15.82
C SER A 351 5.90 -5.84 -16.51
N ASN A 352 4.72 -5.26 -16.25
CA ASN A 352 3.47 -5.66 -16.90
C ASN A 352 3.18 -4.79 -18.14
N PRO A 353 3.39 -5.30 -19.38
CA PRO A 353 3.27 -4.47 -20.57
C PRO A 353 1.84 -3.97 -20.81
N LYS A 354 0.81 -4.76 -20.43
CA LYS A 354 -0.59 -4.34 -20.58
C LYS A 354 -0.90 -3.12 -19.70
N PHE A 355 -0.46 -3.15 -18.45
CA PHE A 355 -0.66 -2.02 -17.53
C PHE A 355 0.16 -0.80 -17.96
N MET A 356 1.44 -1.01 -18.31
CA MET A 356 2.32 0.07 -18.74
C MET A 356 1.81 0.80 -19.99
N ASN A 357 1.37 0.06 -21.01
CA ASN A 357 0.77 0.66 -22.20
C ASN A 357 -0.52 1.43 -21.86
N ALA A 358 -1.35 0.90 -20.97
CA ALA A 358 -2.58 1.57 -20.55
C ALA A 358 -2.28 2.84 -19.74
N LEU A 359 -1.29 2.81 -18.86
CA LEU A 359 -0.83 3.96 -18.08
C LEU A 359 -0.28 5.07 -18.99
N GLU A 360 0.53 4.73 -19.98
CA GLU A 360 1.06 5.69 -20.96
C GLU A 360 -0.04 6.35 -21.79
N ASN A 361 -1.12 5.65 -22.09
CA ASN A 361 -2.27 6.19 -22.81
C ASN A 361 -3.11 7.18 -21.98
N MET A 362 -2.85 7.30 -20.68
CA MET A 362 -3.51 8.28 -19.79
C MET A 362 -2.92 9.70 -19.91
N ALA A 363 -1.71 9.84 -20.48
CA ALA A 363 -1.07 11.13 -20.79
C ALA A 363 -1.67 11.77 -22.04
#